data_e357058c3802eb39686b2c76ad47805f
#
_entry.id   e357058c3802eb39686b2c76ad47805f
#
_cell.length_a   1.000
_cell.length_b   1.000
_cell.length_c   1.000
_cell.angle_alpha   90.00
_cell.angle_beta   90.00
_cell.angle_gamma   90.00
#
_symmetry.space_group_name_H-M   'P 1'
#
loop_
_entity.id
_entity.type
_entity.pdbx_description
1 polymer ?
#
loop_
_entity_poly.entity_id
_entity_poly.type
_entity_poly.pdbx_seq_one_letter_code
_entity_poly.pdbx_strand_id
1 'polypeptide(L)'
;MGKSEASSEGDSTAMAGPAILAVEALAELAEGLPDPVLVISGYDQSDFAGRRILFANQAARELFRVTSETMLVTAVRNPEVLELVDRALFGGLEGQAAYEAGGAQDRYWNVLVKPLTAGPEGHRRALMVLRDQTDARRNERMRADFLANASHELRTPLASLAGFIDTLRGHAKDDPAAHERFLGIMAAQAWRMARLIEDLMSLSRIELNEHIRPVDAVDLAMAVTDVVDALGPQAQEAGVTFKVVSAARGRAVVAGDRDQIVQVVQNLIDNAIKYAGKGGRVGVDLTTDLTAEAAIALRQPQAARLSLLTPDHADALYAAIRVSDSGPGIKREHLPRLTERFYRVEGQKSGERLGTGLGLAIVKHIMNRHHGGLAVESMEGEGATFVVYFPVTRAAGSVDQQAGPAIGSSGPQAAS
;
A
#
# COMPACT_ATOMS: atom_id res chain seq x y z
N MET A 1 -17.72 -84.98 -32.05
CA MET A 1 -16.90 -84.81 -30.84
C MET A 1 -16.24 -83.40 -30.92
N GLY A 2 -16.87 -82.41 -30.28
CA GLY A 2 -16.43 -81.09 -30.30
C GLY A 2 -15.50 -80.81 -29.14
N LYS A 3 -14.46 -80.01 -29.34
CA LYS A 3 -13.72 -79.34 -28.27
C LYS A 3 -13.87 -77.87 -28.44
N SER A 4 -14.42 -77.26 -27.42
CA SER A 4 -14.55 -75.83 -27.17
C SER A 4 -13.21 -75.30 -26.83
N GLU A 5 -12.74 -74.35 -27.60
CA GLU A 5 -11.68 -73.37 -27.20
C GLU A 5 -12.37 -72.16 -26.60
N ALA A 6 -12.25 -72.02 -25.28
CA ALA A 6 -12.64 -70.77 -24.58
C ALA A 6 -11.46 -69.84 -24.60
N SER A 7 -11.64 -68.73 -25.31
CA SER A 7 -10.74 -67.59 -25.36
C SER A 7 -10.64 -66.86 -24.01
N SER A 8 -9.45 -66.70 -23.50
CA SER A 8 -9.07 -65.82 -22.39
C SER A 8 -8.76 -64.42 -22.92
N GLU A 9 -9.79 -63.67 -23.22
CA GLU A 9 -9.72 -62.23 -23.43
C GLU A 9 -10.54 -61.57 -22.34
N GLY A 10 -9.92 -61.14 -21.27
CA GLY A 10 -10.65 -60.43 -20.25
C GLY A 10 -9.89 -60.15 -18.97
N ASP A 11 -8.73 -59.50 -19.03
CA ASP A 11 -8.18 -58.86 -17.82
C ASP A 11 -7.15 -57.73 -18.06
N SER A 12 -7.12 -57.12 -19.24
CA SER A 12 -6.20 -56.01 -19.53
C SER A 12 -6.82 -54.61 -19.37
N THR A 13 -8.16 -54.52 -19.29
CA THR A 13 -8.87 -53.24 -19.33
C THR A 13 -9.17 -52.64 -17.92
N ALA A 14 -9.09 -53.47 -16.88
CA ALA A 14 -9.49 -53.07 -15.54
C ALA A 14 -8.40 -52.33 -14.73
N MET A 15 -7.10 -52.38 -15.15
CA MET A 15 -6.01 -51.73 -14.43
C MET A 15 -5.61 -50.34 -15.00
N ALA A 16 -6.14 -49.91 -16.12
CA ALA A 16 -5.88 -48.61 -16.71
C ALA A 16 -6.70 -47.47 -16.09
N GLY A 17 -7.86 -47.74 -15.52
CA GLY A 17 -8.78 -46.73 -15.00
C GLY A 17 -8.22 -45.86 -13.85
N PRO A 18 -7.66 -46.46 -12.77
CA PRO A 18 -7.16 -45.60 -11.66
C PRO A 18 -5.92 -44.81 -12.00
N ALA A 19 -5.08 -45.27 -12.91
CA ALA A 19 -3.89 -44.51 -13.36
C ALA A 19 -4.27 -43.33 -14.28
N ILE A 20 -5.25 -43.51 -15.15
CA ILE A 20 -5.76 -42.44 -16.03
C ILE A 20 -6.46 -41.39 -15.19
N LEU A 21 -7.32 -41.74 -14.23
CA LEU A 21 -7.97 -40.80 -13.32
C LEU A 21 -6.96 -40.02 -12.46
N ALA A 22 -5.87 -40.67 -12.03
CA ALA A 22 -4.81 -39.98 -11.28
C ALA A 22 -4.06 -38.97 -12.15
N VAL A 23 -3.81 -39.23 -13.42
CA VAL A 23 -3.16 -38.29 -14.35
C VAL A 23 -4.07 -37.12 -14.66
N GLU A 24 -5.35 -37.32 -14.89
CA GLU A 24 -6.34 -36.27 -15.11
C GLU A 24 -6.45 -35.35 -13.87
N ALA A 25 -6.58 -35.94 -12.68
CA ALA A 25 -6.63 -35.17 -11.43
C ALA A 25 -5.35 -34.35 -11.18
N LEU A 26 -4.17 -34.90 -11.51
CA LEU A 26 -2.90 -34.16 -11.40
C LEU A 26 -2.82 -32.99 -12.41
N ALA A 27 -3.33 -33.18 -13.62
CA ALA A 27 -3.40 -32.13 -14.63
C ALA A 27 -4.37 -31.00 -14.20
N GLU A 28 -5.55 -31.36 -13.65
CA GLU A 28 -6.50 -30.38 -13.11
C GLU A 28 -5.92 -29.62 -11.92
N LEU A 29 -5.22 -30.29 -11.01
CA LEU A 29 -4.53 -29.63 -9.90
C LEU A 29 -3.46 -28.66 -10.39
N ALA A 30 -2.65 -29.06 -11.37
CA ALA A 30 -1.63 -28.19 -11.94
C ALA A 30 -2.25 -27.00 -12.68
N GLU A 31 -3.39 -27.21 -13.35
CA GLU A 31 -4.14 -26.18 -14.08
C GLU A 31 -4.69 -25.12 -13.13
N GLY A 32 -5.15 -25.50 -11.94
CA GLY A 32 -5.69 -24.61 -10.92
C GLY A 32 -4.63 -23.83 -10.11
N LEU A 33 -3.33 -24.06 -10.31
CA LEU A 33 -2.29 -23.35 -9.59
C LEU A 33 -2.15 -21.90 -10.11
N PRO A 34 -2.05 -20.91 -9.20
CA PRO A 34 -1.83 -19.51 -9.58
C PRO A 34 -0.42 -19.25 -10.12
N ASP A 35 0.55 -20.08 -9.72
CA ASP A 35 1.93 -20.01 -10.20
C ASP A 35 2.04 -20.62 -11.60
N PRO A 36 2.76 -19.99 -12.56
CA PRO A 36 3.03 -20.59 -13.86
C PRO A 36 3.84 -21.88 -13.74
N VAL A 37 3.32 -22.95 -14.29
CA VAL A 37 3.91 -24.31 -14.28
C VAL A 37 4.08 -24.78 -15.72
N LEU A 38 5.30 -25.20 -16.05
CA LEU A 38 5.62 -25.82 -17.34
C LEU A 38 6.34 -27.15 -17.15
N VAL A 39 6.03 -28.11 -18.02
CA VAL A 39 6.82 -29.33 -18.19
C VAL A 39 7.53 -29.23 -19.54
N ILE A 40 8.84 -29.34 -19.51
CA ILE A 40 9.72 -29.16 -20.64
C ILE A 40 10.35 -30.51 -20.98
N SER A 41 10.50 -30.80 -22.28
CA SER A 41 11.24 -31.97 -22.76
C SER A 41 12.44 -31.57 -23.60
N GLY A 42 13.46 -32.43 -23.61
CA GLY A 42 14.60 -32.36 -24.47
C GLY A 42 15.16 -33.76 -24.76
N TYR A 43 15.62 -33.96 -25.98
CA TYR A 43 16.16 -35.25 -26.40
C TYR A 43 17.69 -35.23 -26.49
N ASP A 44 18.25 -34.22 -27.14
CA ASP A 44 19.70 -34.07 -27.38
C ASP A 44 20.22 -32.80 -26.72
N GLN A 45 21.33 -32.90 -25.99
CA GLN A 45 21.96 -31.78 -25.33
C GLN A 45 22.47 -30.72 -26.32
N SER A 46 22.88 -31.12 -27.52
CA SER A 46 23.39 -30.23 -28.56
C SER A 46 22.29 -29.47 -29.31
N ASP A 47 21.04 -29.95 -29.26
CA ASP A 47 19.90 -29.32 -29.92
C ASP A 47 19.15 -28.36 -28.99
N PHE A 48 19.64 -27.14 -28.86
CA PHE A 48 18.98 -26.09 -28.04
C PHE A 48 17.57 -25.71 -28.54
N ALA A 49 17.31 -25.86 -29.85
CA ALA A 49 16.01 -25.56 -30.44
C ALA A 49 14.98 -26.69 -30.18
N GLY A 50 15.43 -27.88 -29.86
CA GLY A 50 14.59 -29.05 -29.61
C GLY A 50 13.91 -29.09 -28.22
N ARG A 51 14.13 -28.07 -27.36
CA ARG A 51 13.42 -27.98 -26.07
C ARG A 51 11.97 -27.59 -26.32
N ARG A 52 11.04 -28.48 -25.97
CA ARG A 52 9.60 -28.27 -26.18
C ARG A 52 8.84 -28.22 -24.87
N ILE A 53 7.84 -27.38 -24.81
CA ILE A 53 6.88 -27.29 -23.72
C ILE A 53 5.84 -28.39 -23.93
N LEU A 54 5.87 -29.44 -23.09
CA LEU A 54 4.88 -30.52 -23.12
C LEU A 54 3.56 -30.13 -22.44
N PHE A 55 3.67 -29.33 -21.36
CA PHE A 55 2.54 -28.86 -20.60
C PHE A 55 2.80 -27.44 -20.13
N ALA A 56 1.78 -26.62 -20.15
CA ALA A 56 1.74 -25.31 -19.56
C ALA A 56 0.35 -25.10 -18.94
N ASN A 57 0.28 -24.77 -17.65
CA ASN A 57 -0.99 -24.44 -17.01
C ASN A 57 -1.51 -23.07 -17.49
N GLN A 58 -2.73 -22.70 -17.10
CA GLN A 58 -3.35 -21.44 -17.51
C GLN A 58 -2.44 -20.24 -17.22
N ALA A 59 -1.88 -20.13 -16.01
CA ALA A 59 -0.99 -19.04 -15.62
C ALA A 59 0.26 -18.96 -16.52
N ALA A 60 0.85 -20.08 -16.90
CA ALA A 60 2.00 -20.11 -17.80
C ALA A 60 1.62 -19.73 -19.25
N ARG A 61 0.46 -20.17 -19.72
CA ARG A 61 -0.04 -19.80 -21.06
C ARG A 61 -0.31 -18.29 -21.15
N GLU A 62 -0.87 -17.69 -20.10
CA GLU A 62 -1.12 -16.24 -20.04
C GLU A 62 0.20 -15.44 -19.97
N LEU A 63 1.15 -15.89 -19.14
CA LEU A 63 2.43 -15.19 -18.97
C LEU A 63 3.28 -15.20 -20.24
N PHE A 64 3.44 -16.37 -20.84
CA PHE A 64 4.35 -16.58 -21.99
C PHE A 64 3.65 -16.53 -23.34
N ARG A 65 2.31 -16.49 -23.38
CA ARG A 65 1.50 -16.55 -24.59
C ARG A 65 1.82 -17.79 -25.46
N VAL A 66 1.95 -18.94 -24.82
CA VAL A 66 2.34 -20.20 -25.43
C VAL A 66 1.21 -21.22 -25.40
N THR A 67 1.31 -22.19 -26.32
CA THR A 67 0.52 -23.42 -26.32
C THR A 67 1.43 -24.62 -26.07
N SER A 68 0.85 -25.81 -25.87
CA SER A 68 1.62 -27.07 -25.86
C SER A 68 2.39 -27.22 -27.18
N GLU A 69 3.56 -27.86 -27.11
CA GLU A 69 4.52 -28.09 -28.21
C GLU A 69 5.28 -26.84 -28.72
N THR A 70 5.10 -25.69 -28.07
CA THR A 70 5.90 -24.50 -28.37
C THR A 70 7.37 -24.74 -27.98
N MET A 71 8.30 -24.24 -28.79
CA MET A 71 9.73 -24.25 -28.45
C MET A 71 10.00 -23.36 -27.26
N LEU A 72 10.71 -23.86 -26.23
CA LEU A 72 11.01 -23.11 -25.01
C LEU A 72 11.70 -21.77 -25.29
N VAL A 73 12.66 -21.73 -26.23
CA VAL A 73 13.44 -20.53 -26.57
C VAL A 73 12.59 -19.39 -27.14
N THR A 74 11.40 -19.69 -27.67
CA THR A 74 10.48 -18.66 -28.14
C THR A 74 9.69 -18.01 -27.00
N ALA A 75 9.44 -18.75 -25.94
CA ALA A 75 8.72 -18.32 -24.75
C ALA A 75 9.66 -17.65 -23.74
N VAL A 76 10.79 -18.27 -23.45
CA VAL A 76 11.75 -17.85 -22.44
C VAL A 76 13.07 -17.49 -23.15
N ARG A 77 13.44 -16.20 -23.07
CA ARG A 77 14.65 -15.68 -23.73
C ARG A 77 15.80 -15.40 -22.75
N ASN A 78 15.59 -15.66 -21.44
CA ASN A 78 16.61 -15.45 -20.43
C ASN A 78 17.65 -16.57 -20.49
N PRO A 79 18.95 -16.28 -20.74
CA PRO A 79 19.99 -17.31 -20.86
C PRO A 79 20.20 -18.14 -19.60
N GLU A 80 20.09 -17.52 -18.40
CA GLU A 80 20.26 -18.20 -17.12
C GLU A 80 19.16 -19.25 -16.91
N VAL A 81 17.91 -18.93 -17.26
CA VAL A 81 16.80 -19.87 -17.15
C VAL A 81 16.94 -21.00 -18.15
N LEU A 82 17.39 -20.71 -19.38
CA LEU A 82 17.62 -21.75 -20.40
C LEU A 82 18.76 -22.72 -19.98
N GLU A 83 19.86 -22.18 -19.45
CA GLU A 83 20.96 -22.98 -18.90
C GLU A 83 20.48 -23.85 -17.72
N LEU A 84 19.65 -23.29 -16.85
CA LEU A 84 19.07 -24.00 -15.71
C LEU A 84 18.20 -25.20 -16.17
N VAL A 85 17.40 -25.00 -17.21
CA VAL A 85 16.60 -26.08 -17.84
C VAL A 85 17.51 -27.16 -18.42
N ASP A 86 18.58 -26.80 -19.10
CA ASP A 86 19.55 -27.75 -19.67
C ASP A 86 20.26 -28.55 -18.57
N ARG A 87 20.65 -27.90 -17.49
CA ARG A 87 21.24 -28.59 -16.32
C ARG A 87 20.25 -29.57 -15.67
N ALA A 88 18.97 -29.23 -15.60
CA ALA A 88 17.95 -30.13 -15.10
C ALA A 88 17.70 -31.31 -16.06
N LEU A 89 17.56 -31.04 -17.36
CA LEU A 89 17.30 -32.06 -18.36
C LEU A 89 18.46 -33.06 -18.50
N PHE A 90 19.70 -32.58 -18.61
CA PHE A 90 20.87 -33.39 -18.98
C PHE A 90 21.82 -33.65 -17.82
N GLY A 91 21.88 -32.76 -16.84
CA GLY A 91 22.69 -32.92 -15.64
C GLY A 91 21.95 -33.56 -14.45
N GLY A 92 20.62 -33.63 -14.50
CA GLY A 92 19.82 -34.12 -13.38
C GLY A 92 19.90 -33.25 -12.12
N LEU A 93 20.24 -31.96 -12.28
CA LEU A 93 20.44 -31.01 -11.18
C LEU A 93 19.28 -30.03 -11.12
N GLU A 94 18.69 -29.88 -9.93
CA GLU A 94 17.73 -28.80 -9.68
C GLU A 94 18.44 -27.48 -9.48
N GLY A 95 17.72 -26.36 -9.70
CA GLY A 95 18.27 -25.05 -9.44
C GLY A 95 17.21 -23.94 -9.52
N GLN A 96 17.67 -22.74 -9.24
CA GLN A 96 16.83 -21.54 -9.24
C GLN A 96 17.52 -20.40 -9.98
N ALA A 97 16.74 -19.54 -10.64
CA ALA A 97 17.19 -18.32 -11.28
C ALA A 97 16.15 -17.20 -11.13
N ALA A 98 16.61 -15.97 -11.17
CA ALA A 98 15.72 -14.82 -11.27
C ALA A 98 15.32 -14.60 -12.73
N TYR A 99 14.04 -14.28 -12.96
CA TYR A 99 13.52 -13.94 -14.28
C TYR A 99 12.75 -12.63 -14.22
N GLU A 100 13.14 -11.68 -15.02
CA GLU A 100 12.44 -10.41 -15.18
C GLU A 100 11.66 -10.45 -16.48
N ALA A 101 10.33 -10.45 -16.38
CA ALA A 101 9.47 -10.34 -17.54
C ALA A 101 9.31 -8.86 -17.88
N GLY A 102 9.95 -8.40 -18.95
CA GLY A 102 9.80 -7.05 -19.49
C GLY A 102 8.39 -6.81 -20.02
N GLY A 103 7.76 -5.71 -19.60
CA GLY A 103 6.42 -5.30 -20.01
C GLY A 103 6.09 -3.91 -19.46
N ALA A 104 4.82 -3.50 -19.54
CA ALA A 104 4.36 -2.23 -18.98
C ALA A 104 4.51 -2.13 -17.44
N GLN A 105 4.69 -3.25 -16.77
CA GLN A 105 5.04 -3.37 -15.35
C GLN A 105 6.14 -4.41 -15.20
N ASP A 106 7.26 -4.02 -14.61
CA ASP A 106 8.35 -4.94 -14.26
C ASP A 106 7.84 -6.00 -13.28
N ARG A 107 7.82 -7.26 -13.72
CA ARG A 107 7.48 -8.41 -12.88
C ARG A 107 8.74 -9.22 -12.60
N TYR A 108 8.90 -9.60 -11.35
CA TYR A 108 10.03 -10.36 -10.85
C TYR A 108 9.58 -11.77 -10.48
N TRP A 109 10.15 -12.75 -11.15
CA TRP A 109 9.85 -14.16 -10.93
C TRP A 109 11.07 -14.89 -10.37
N ASN A 110 10.85 -15.76 -9.41
CA ASN A 110 11.81 -16.79 -9.04
C ASN A 110 11.46 -18.08 -9.81
N VAL A 111 12.35 -18.51 -10.70
CA VAL A 111 12.18 -19.70 -11.51
C VAL A 111 12.86 -20.86 -10.82
N LEU A 112 12.10 -21.87 -10.47
CA LEU A 112 12.60 -23.17 -9.95
C LEU A 112 12.52 -24.20 -11.06
N VAL A 113 13.60 -24.88 -11.34
CA VAL A 113 13.64 -25.98 -12.30
C VAL A 113 14.09 -27.26 -11.61
N LYS A 114 13.32 -28.33 -11.80
CA LYS A 114 13.62 -29.67 -11.25
C LYS A 114 13.59 -30.73 -12.35
N PRO A 115 14.54 -31.67 -12.35
CA PRO A 115 14.49 -32.83 -13.23
C PRO A 115 13.30 -33.72 -12.87
N LEU A 116 12.63 -34.23 -13.88
CA LEU A 116 11.58 -35.29 -13.75
C LEU A 116 12.13 -36.59 -14.26
N THR A 117 11.46 -37.67 -13.88
CA THR A 117 11.73 -39.04 -14.41
C THR A 117 11.64 -39.00 -15.94
N ALA A 118 12.58 -39.64 -16.61
CA ALA A 118 12.59 -39.74 -18.06
C ALA A 118 11.28 -40.35 -18.60
N GLY A 119 10.79 -39.77 -19.69
CA GLY A 119 9.61 -40.28 -20.37
C GLY A 119 9.88 -41.50 -21.25
N PRO A 120 8.85 -42.02 -21.93
CA PRO A 120 9.01 -43.03 -22.98
C PRO A 120 10.06 -42.60 -24.00
N GLU A 121 10.74 -43.53 -24.64
CA GLU A 121 11.72 -43.30 -25.71
C GLU A 121 12.96 -42.45 -25.31
N GLY A 122 13.27 -42.36 -23.99
CA GLY A 122 14.47 -41.65 -23.51
C GLY A 122 14.36 -40.10 -23.49
N HIS A 123 13.17 -39.54 -23.73
CA HIS A 123 12.93 -38.11 -23.56
C HIS A 123 13.15 -37.68 -22.11
N ARG A 124 14.07 -36.77 -21.89
CA ARG A 124 14.32 -36.14 -20.59
C ARG A 124 13.29 -35.04 -20.33
N ARG A 125 12.89 -34.92 -19.08
CA ARG A 125 11.84 -33.96 -18.68
C ARG A 125 12.30 -33.11 -17.50
N ALA A 126 11.87 -31.86 -17.49
CA ALA A 126 12.07 -30.97 -16.37
C ALA A 126 10.75 -30.22 -16.06
N LEU A 127 10.50 -30.02 -14.78
CA LEU A 127 9.45 -29.17 -14.27
C LEU A 127 10.03 -27.77 -14.05
N MET A 128 9.37 -26.75 -14.58
CA MET A 128 9.68 -25.34 -14.32
C MET A 128 8.48 -24.68 -13.67
N VAL A 129 8.71 -24.05 -12.51
CA VAL A 129 7.69 -23.30 -11.75
C VAL A 129 8.21 -21.90 -11.55
N LEU A 130 7.36 -20.91 -11.83
CA LEU A 130 7.68 -19.51 -11.61
C LEU A 130 6.84 -18.98 -10.44
N ARG A 131 7.51 -18.46 -9.42
CA ARG A 131 6.85 -17.81 -8.29
C ARG A 131 6.98 -16.30 -8.42
N ASP A 132 5.85 -15.59 -8.42
CA ASP A 132 5.86 -14.12 -8.45
C ASP A 132 6.47 -13.59 -7.14
N GLN A 133 7.54 -12.81 -7.27
CA GLN A 133 8.22 -12.14 -6.17
C GLN A 133 8.15 -10.62 -6.32
N THR A 134 7.29 -10.13 -7.20
CA THR A 134 7.21 -8.69 -7.51
C THR A 134 6.95 -7.86 -6.27
N ASP A 135 5.97 -8.24 -5.46
CA ASP A 135 5.64 -7.50 -4.23
C ASP A 135 6.73 -7.64 -3.15
N ALA A 136 7.33 -8.82 -3.00
CA ALA A 136 8.43 -9.01 -2.07
C ALA A 136 9.65 -8.15 -2.45
N ARG A 137 10.01 -8.12 -3.75
CA ARG A 137 11.11 -7.30 -4.27
C ARG A 137 10.82 -5.81 -4.18
N ARG A 138 9.59 -5.38 -4.47
CA ARG A 138 9.17 -3.99 -4.28
C ARG A 138 9.28 -3.56 -2.83
N ASN A 139 8.82 -4.39 -1.90
CA ASN A 139 8.91 -4.12 -0.47
C ASN A 139 10.37 -4.05 0.00
N GLU A 140 11.23 -4.94 -0.46
CA GLU A 140 12.66 -4.92 -0.14
C GLU A 140 13.35 -3.64 -0.66
N ARG A 141 13.09 -3.26 -1.93
CA ARG A 141 13.57 -2.00 -2.50
C ARG A 141 13.06 -0.79 -1.73
N MET A 142 11.77 -0.74 -1.44
CA MET A 142 11.18 0.36 -0.65
C MET A 142 11.84 0.49 0.73
N ARG A 143 12.19 -0.63 1.39
CA ARG A 143 12.93 -0.62 2.66
C ARG A 143 14.36 -0.12 2.49
N ALA A 144 15.07 -0.57 1.47
CA ALA A 144 16.43 -0.11 1.18
C ALA A 144 16.46 1.39 0.87
N ASP A 145 15.55 1.88 0.02
CA ASP A 145 15.42 3.29 -0.33
C ASP A 145 15.03 4.14 0.91
N PHE A 146 14.18 3.62 1.77
CA PHE A 146 13.82 4.26 3.03
C PHE A 146 15.03 4.47 3.95
N LEU A 147 15.86 3.43 4.16
CA LEU A 147 17.07 3.52 4.98
C LEU A 147 18.12 4.45 4.36
N ALA A 148 18.29 4.41 3.04
CA ALA A 148 19.21 5.29 2.32
C ALA A 148 18.78 6.76 2.47
N ASN A 149 17.51 7.06 2.23
CA ASN A 149 16.96 8.42 2.35
C ASN A 149 17.00 8.92 3.80
N ALA A 150 16.66 8.08 4.79
CA ALA A 150 16.77 8.44 6.21
C ALA A 150 18.22 8.81 6.57
N SER A 151 19.20 8.03 6.10
CA SER A 151 20.61 8.30 6.31
C SER A 151 21.05 9.62 5.68
N HIS A 152 20.57 9.95 4.48
CA HIS A 152 20.85 11.20 3.80
C HIS A 152 20.22 12.40 4.52
N GLU A 153 18.95 12.31 4.93
CA GLU A 153 18.24 13.39 5.63
C GLU A 153 18.81 13.65 7.05
N LEU A 154 19.45 12.65 7.69
CA LEU A 154 20.14 12.83 8.95
C LEU A 154 21.56 13.38 8.78
N ARG A 155 22.29 12.98 7.72
CA ARG A 155 23.67 13.39 7.49
C ARG A 155 23.80 14.88 7.22
N THR A 156 22.90 15.45 6.44
CA THR A 156 22.95 16.89 6.04
C THR A 156 22.88 17.83 7.25
N PRO A 157 21.88 17.76 8.16
CA PRO A 157 21.85 18.60 9.35
C PRO A 157 23.01 18.34 10.30
N LEU A 158 23.47 17.09 10.42
CA LEU A 158 24.62 16.75 11.26
C LEU A 158 25.92 17.39 10.76
N ALA A 159 26.16 17.37 9.45
CA ALA A 159 27.32 18.06 8.86
C ALA A 159 27.23 19.58 9.05
N SER A 160 26.03 20.15 8.94
CA SER A 160 25.80 21.57 9.22
C SER A 160 26.09 21.93 10.68
N LEU A 161 25.62 21.11 11.63
CA LEU A 161 25.92 21.28 13.06
C LEU A 161 27.44 21.25 13.33
N ALA A 162 28.16 20.28 12.78
CA ALA A 162 29.61 20.17 12.91
C ALA A 162 30.31 21.42 12.36
N GLY A 163 29.93 21.90 11.18
CA GLY A 163 30.50 23.11 10.57
C GLY A 163 30.25 24.37 11.39
N PHE A 164 29.06 24.54 11.98
CA PHE A 164 28.80 25.68 12.87
C PHE A 164 29.57 25.60 14.18
N ILE A 165 29.76 24.41 14.76
CA ILE A 165 30.59 24.23 15.95
C ILE A 165 32.05 24.64 15.63
N ASP A 166 32.60 24.23 14.49
CA ASP A 166 33.95 24.58 14.08
C ASP A 166 34.07 26.10 13.85
N THR A 167 33.07 26.74 13.25
CA THR A 167 33.03 28.18 13.05
C THR A 167 33.01 28.97 14.37
N LEU A 168 32.19 28.50 15.33
CA LEU A 168 32.11 29.11 16.67
C LEU A 168 33.39 28.93 17.49
N ARG A 169 34.11 27.84 17.30
CA ARG A 169 35.39 27.56 17.96
C ARG A 169 36.56 28.32 17.33
N GLY A 170 36.40 28.74 16.06
CA GLY A 170 37.43 29.41 15.28
C GLY A 170 37.10 30.86 14.96
N HIS A 171 36.64 31.12 13.74
CA HIS A 171 36.50 32.48 13.18
C HIS A 171 35.46 33.37 13.89
N ALA A 172 34.43 32.78 14.49
CA ALA A 172 33.39 33.54 15.21
C ALA A 172 33.56 33.47 16.73
N LYS A 173 34.74 33.09 17.24
CA LYS A 173 34.96 32.87 18.67
C LYS A 173 34.65 34.11 19.54
N ASP A 174 34.98 35.29 19.06
CA ASP A 174 34.85 36.56 19.81
C ASP A 174 33.70 37.43 19.27
N ASP A 175 32.76 36.88 18.48
CA ASP A 175 31.59 37.56 17.93
C ASP A 175 30.28 37.09 18.60
N PRO A 176 29.75 37.79 19.62
CA PRO A 176 28.54 37.42 20.33
C PRO A 176 27.30 37.35 19.43
N ALA A 177 27.19 38.20 18.40
CA ALA A 177 26.06 38.21 17.48
C ALA A 177 26.07 36.99 16.56
N ALA A 178 27.25 36.58 16.10
CA ALA A 178 27.41 35.36 15.34
C ALA A 178 27.12 34.10 16.19
N HIS A 179 27.54 34.15 17.49
CA HIS A 179 27.22 33.05 18.43
C HIS A 179 25.72 32.82 18.55
N GLU A 180 24.94 33.89 18.88
CA GLU A 180 23.49 33.77 19.05
C GLU A 180 22.82 33.25 17.78
N ARG A 181 23.22 33.80 16.61
CA ARG A 181 22.65 33.38 15.31
C ARG A 181 22.96 31.92 15.00
N PHE A 182 24.22 31.45 15.17
CA PHE A 182 24.59 30.09 14.86
C PHE A 182 24.01 29.09 15.85
N LEU A 183 23.93 29.41 17.13
CA LEU A 183 23.24 28.59 18.13
C LEU A 183 21.77 28.44 17.80
N GLY A 184 21.09 29.52 17.36
CA GLY A 184 19.70 29.43 16.89
C GLY A 184 19.52 28.47 15.68
N ILE A 185 20.42 28.56 14.69
CA ILE A 185 20.41 27.66 13.54
C ILE A 185 20.68 26.19 13.99
N MET A 186 21.66 25.99 14.86
CA MET A 186 22.00 24.66 15.39
C MET A 186 20.82 24.06 16.17
N ALA A 187 20.14 24.84 17.02
CA ALA A 187 18.95 24.41 17.72
C ALA A 187 17.85 23.97 16.74
N ALA A 188 17.59 24.76 15.68
CA ALA A 188 16.62 24.41 14.64
C ALA A 188 16.98 23.09 13.91
N GLN A 189 18.26 22.88 13.59
CA GLN A 189 18.71 21.61 12.99
C GLN A 189 18.56 20.41 13.93
N ALA A 190 18.87 20.57 15.21
CA ALA A 190 18.70 19.53 16.22
C ALA A 190 17.23 19.14 16.40
N TRP A 191 16.32 20.10 16.48
CA TRP A 191 14.88 19.87 16.54
C TRP A 191 14.35 19.17 15.26
N ARG A 192 14.87 19.56 14.09
CA ARG A 192 14.53 18.89 12.83
C ARG A 192 14.95 17.40 12.85
N MET A 193 16.16 17.11 13.33
CA MET A 193 16.63 15.71 13.46
C MET A 193 15.78 14.91 14.45
N ALA A 194 15.44 15.50 15.60
CA ALA A 194 14.59 14.85 16.59
C ALA A 194 13.22 14.47 15.98
N ARG A 195 12.57 15.41 15.28
CA ARG A 195 11.30 15.16 14.59
C ARG A 195 11.43 14.06 13.51
N LEU A 196 12.53 14.07 12.73
CA LEU A 196 12.76 13.04 11.72
C LEU A 196 12.87 11.65 12.36
N ILE A 197 13.58 11.53 13.49
CA ILE A 197 13.70 10.27 14.23
C ILE A 197 12.34 9.83 14.77
N GLU A 198 11.54 10.73 15.34
CA GLU A 198 10.18 10.45 15.81
C GLU A 198 9.28 9.95 14.67
N ASP A 199 9.30 10.61 13.51
CA ASP A 199 8.56 10.22 12.32
C ASP A 199 8.95 8.82 11.84
N LEU A 200 10.27 8.51 11.80
CA LEU A 200 10.80 7.20 11.41
C LEU A 200 10.34 6.10 12.38
N MET A 201 10.43 6.37 13.69
CA MET A 201 10.01 5.42 14.74
C MET A 201 8.50 5.20 14.74
N SER A 202 7.72 6.27 14.53
CA SER A 202 6.27 6.20 14.41
C SER A 202 5.86 5.37 13.18
N LEU A 203 6.44 5.66 12.01
CA LEU A 203 6.17 4.91 10.78
C LEU A 203 6.50 3.42 10.95
N SER A 204 7.67 3.11 11.52
CA SER A 204 8.08 1.72 11.77
C SER A 204 7.09 0.97 12.69
N ARG A 205 6.62 1.61 13.78
CA ARG A 205 5.62 1.00 14.67
C ARG A 205 4.28 0.78 14.00
N ILE A 206 3.84 1.72 13.17
CA ILE A 206 2.56 1.63 12.46
C ILE A 206 2.63 0.50 11.42
N GLU A 207 3.70 0.39 10.64
CA GLU A 207 3.90 -0.66 9.65
C GLU A 207 3.91 -2.07 10.27
N LEU A 208 4.57 -2.24 11.41
CA LEU A 208 4.59 -3.53 12.13
C LEU A 208 3.20 -3.96 12.61
N ASN A 209 2.32 -3.02 12.91
CA ASN A 209 0.98 -3.27 13.45
C ASN A 209 -0.14 -2.93 12.46
N GLU A 210 0.16 -2.71 11.18
CA GLU A 210 -0.81 -2.24 10.18
C GLU A 210 -1.99 -3.21 10.00
N HIS A 211 -1.74 -4.51 10.19
CA HIS A 211 -2.74 -5.57 10.12
C HIS A 211 -3.63 -5.69 11.38
N ILE A 212 -3.32 -4.97 12.47
CA ILE A 212 -4.07 -5.00 13.73
C ILE A 212 -4.96 -3.77 13.79
N ARG A 213 -6.26 -3.97 13.57
CA ARG A 213 -7.23 -2.89 13.64
C ARG A 213 -7.42 -2.38 15.07
N PRO A 214 -7.35 -1.05 15.32
CA PRO A 214 -7.71 -0.47 16.61
C PRO A 214 -9.22 -0.58 16.86
N VAL A 215 -9.60 -0.79 18.12
CA VAL A 215 -11.01 -1.02 18.52
C VAL A 215 -11.56 0.01 19.51
N ASP A 216 -10.71 0.88 20.06
CA ASP A 216 -11.13 1.87 21.05
C ASP A 216 -12.07 2.92 20.43
N ALA A 217 -13.04 3.39 21.23
CA ALA A 217 -13.96 4.43 20.77
C ALA A 217 -13.30 5.81 20.89
N VAL A 218 -13.14 6.51 19.77
CA VAL A 218 -12.52 7.83 19.70
C VAL A 218 -13.49 8.86 19.15
N ASP A 219 -13.72 9.95 19.88
CA ASP A 219 -14.47 11.12 19.41
C ASP A 219 -13.56 12.03 18.59
N LEU A 220 -13.78 12.06 17.28
CA LEU A 220 -13.01 12.88 16.34
C LEU A 220 -13.15 14.38 16.62
N ALA A 221 -14.28 14.85 17.16
CA ALA A 221 -14.47 16.27 17.48
C ALA A 221 -13.53 16.72 18.61
N MET A 222 -13.30 15.85 19.59
CA MET A 222 -12.32 16.11 20.65
C MET A 222 -10.89 16.09 20.09
N ALA A 223 -10.54 15.09 19.30
CA ALA A 223 -9.20 14.98 18.71
C ALA A 223 -8.86 16.20 17.83
N VAL A 224 -9.81 16.66 17.00
CA VAL A 224 -9.64 17.87 16.19
C VAL A 224 -9.46 19.11 17.05
N THR A 225 -10.28 19.28 18.10
CA THR A 225 -10.20 20.44 19.00
C THR A 225 -8.85 20.48 19.71
N ASP A 226 -8.40 19.37 20.27
CA ASP A 226 -7.12 19.27 20.99
C ASP A 226 -5.94 19.66 20.10
N VAL A 227 -5.95 19.23 18.82
CA VAL A 227 -4.87 19.56 17.86
C VAL A 227 -4.94 21.04 17.42
N VAL A 228 -6.13 21.58 17.16
CA VAL A 228 -6.30 22.99 16.80
C VAL A 228 -5.83 23.91 17.93
N ASP A 229 -6.18 23.60 19.17
CA ASP A 229 -5.76 24.34 20.34
C ASP A 229 -4.23 24.28 20.54
N ALA A 230 -3.63 23.09 20.36
CA ALA A 230 -2.18 22.90 20.48
C ALA A 230 -1.38 23.64 19.39
N LEU A 231 -1.91 23.72 18.17
CA LEU A 231 -1.24 24.37 17.03
C LEU A 231 -1.60 25.85 16.87
N GLY A 232 -2.53 26.38 17.68
CA GLY A 232 -2.95 27.78 17.67
C GLY A 232 -1.78 28.77 17.77
N PRO A 233 -0.86 28.64 18.75
CA PRO A 233 0.30 29.52 18.87
C PRO A 233 1.21 29.49 17.65
N GLN A 234 1.43 28.31 17.07
CA GLN A 234 2.25 28.16 15.86
C GLN A 234 1.59 28.82 14.63
N ALA A 235 0.27 28.70 14.47
CA ALA A 235 -0.47 29.36 13.41
C ALA A 235 -0.41 30.88 13.54
N GLN A 236 -0.56 31.39 14.76
CA GLN A 236 -0.44 32.84 15.06
C GLN A 236 0.95 33.37 14.72
N GLU A 237 2.01 32.67 15.11
CA GLU A 237 3.39 33.02 14.77
C GLU A 237 3.63 33.00 13.25
N ALA A 238 3.01 32.05 12.53
CA ALA A 238 3.06 32.01 11.07
C ALA A 238 2.18 33.05 10.38
N GLY A 239 1.35 33.79 11.12
CA GLY A 239 0.36 34.75 10.59
C GLY A 239 -0.78 34.05 9.84
N VAL A 240 -1.15 32.83 10.22
CA VAL A 240 -2.22 32.02 9.62
C VAL A 240 -3.46 32.05 10.51
N THR A 241 -4.65 32.13 9.90
CA THR A 241 -5.92 32.11 10.62
C THR A 241 -6.63 30.77 10.45
N PHE A 242 -7.16 30.23 11.56
CA PHE A 242 -8.01 29.04 11.54
C PHE A 242 -9.48 29.37 11.33
N LYS A 243 -10.15 28.54 10.50
CA LYS A 243 -11.60 28.44 10.42
C LYS A 243 -12.01 27.01 10.71
N VAL A 244 -12.59 26.77 11.86
CA VAL A 244 -12.98 25.40 12.30
C VAL A 244 -14.51 25.27 12.23
N VAL A 245 -14.98 24.22 11.57
CA VAL A 245 -16.37 23.77 11.56
C VAL A 245 -16.36 22.33 12.02
N SER A 246 -16.84 22.08 13.23
CA SER A 246 -16.84 20.74 13.81
C SER A 246 -18.24 20.24 14.05
N ALA A 247 -18.45 18.94 13.89
CA ALA A 247 -19.66 18.26 14.36
C ALA A 247 -19.75 18.37 15.88
N ALA A 248 -20.97 18.25 16.42
CA ALA A 248 -21.17 18.22 17.86
C ALA A 248 -20.42 17.03 18.49
N ARG A 249 -19.85 17.24 19.67
CA ARG A 249 -19.16 16.17 20.44
C ARG A 249 -20.06 14.95 20.62
N GLY A 250 -19.46 13.75 20.50
CA GLY A 250 -20.18 12.48 20.60
C GLY A 250 -20.91 12.03 19.34
N ARG A 251 -20.97 12.85 18.27
CA ARG A 251 -21.58 12.47 16.99
C ARG A 251 -20.63 11.84 16.00
N ALA A 252 -19.33 12.04 16.16
CA ALA A 252 -18.26 11.54 15.28
C ALA A 252 -17.38 10.52 16.03
N VAL A 253 -17.99 9.44 16.54
CA VAL A 253 -17.26 8.39 17.24
C VAL A 253 -16.88 7.28 16.26
N VAL A 254 -15.60 6.94 16.24
CA VAL A 254 -15.03 5.91 15.37
C VAL A 254 -14.22 4.90 16.18
N ALA A 255 -14.05 3.69 15.65
CA ALA A 255 -13.09 2.74 16.22
C ALA A 255 -11.68 3.15 15.80
N GLY A 256 -10.79 3.39 16.75
CA GLY A 256 -9.48 3.92 16.44
C GLY A 256 -8.51 3.95 17.61
N ASP A 257 -7.27 4.28 17.29
CA ASP A 257 -6.21 4.62 18.22
C ASP A 257 -6.13 6.16 18.31
N ARG A 258 -6.43 6.70 19.50
CA ARG A 258 -6.53 8.15 19.69
C ARG A 258 -5.24 8.88 19.31
N ASP A 259 -4.10 8.34 19.72
CA ASP A 259 -2.81 8.99 19.47
C ASP A 259 -2.48 9.03 18.00
N GLN A 260 -2.81 7.96 17.26
CA GLN A 260 -2.65 7.93 15.81
C GLN A 260 -3.63 8.86 15.10
N ILE A 261 -4.88 8.95 15.54
CA ILE A 261 -5.86 9.90 14.95
C ILE A 261 -5.40 11.34 15.19
N VAL A 262 -4.92 11.67 16.40
CA VAL A 262 -4.32 12.98 16.71
C VAL A 262 -3.12 13.24 15.79
N GLN A 263 -2.24 12.25 15.57
CA GLN A 263 -1.09 12.37 14.68
C GLN A 263 -1.51 12.62 13.21
N VAL A 264 -2.59 11.99 12.73
CA VAL A 264 -3.17 12.28 11.40
C VAL A 264 -3.58 13.73 11.29
N VAL A 265 -4.40 14.21 12.23
CA VAL A 265 -4.92 15.59 12.23
C VAL A 265 -3.78 16.60 12.33
N GLN A 266 -2.81 16.34 13.21
CA GLN A 266 -1.63 17.17 13.40
C GLN A 266 -0.79 17.27 12.12
N ASN A 267 -0.51 16.14 11.45
CA ASN A 267 0.25 16.15 10.21
C ASN A 267 -0.43 16.94 9.09
N LEU A 268 -1.77 16.84 8.99
CA LEU A 268 -2.51 17.59 7.99
C LEU A 268 -2.55 19.07 8.29
N ILE A 269 -2.79 19.47 9.56
CA ILE A 269 -2.86 20.88 9.97
C ILE A 269 -1.46 21.54 9.91
N ASP A 270 -0.41 20.85 10.36
CA ASP A 270 0.99 21.33 10.23
C ASP A 270 1.34 21.62 8.77
N ASN A 271 0.97 20.72 7.84
CA ASN A 271 1.16 20.93 6.42
C ASN A 271 0.37 22.16 5.93
N ALA A 272 -0.89 22.28 6.32
CA ALA A 272 -1.73 23.41 5.93
C ALA A 272 -1.17 24.75 6.42
N ILE A 273 -0.73 24.85 7.68
CA ILE A 273 -0.08 26.07 8.22
C ILE A 273 1.19 26.42 7.42
N LYS A 274 2.00 25.38 7.14
CA LYS A 274 3.28 25.55 6.45
C LYS A 274 3.08 26.08 5.03
N TYR A 275 2.07 25.57 4.30
CA TYR A 275 1.87 25.93 2.90
C TYR A 275 0.91 27.10 2.69
N ALA A 276 0.03 27.43 3.64
CA ALA A 276 -0.83 28.60 3.57
C ALA A 276 -0.06 29.92 3.49
N GLY A 277 1.14 29.98 4.09
CA GLY A 277 1.98 31.16 4.11
C GLY A 277 1.43 32.31 4.98
N LYS A 278 2.17 33.41 5.06
CA LYS A 278 1.81 34.57 5.88
C LYS A 278 0.52 35.24 5.37
N GLY A 279 -0.45 35.45 6.25
CA GLY A 279 -1.79 35.98 5.90
C GLY A 279 -2.73 34.92 5.34
N GLY A 280 -2.29 33.66 5.26
CA GLY A 280 -3.09 32.55 4.76
C GLY A 280 -4.18 32.08 5.72
N ARG A 281 -5.02 31.18 5.22
CA ARG A 281 -6.15 30.60 5.96
C ARG A 281 -6.05 29.09 5.93
N VAL A 282 -6.36 28.46 7.07
CA VAL A 282 -6.51 27.03 7.21
C VAL A 282 -7.92 26.70 7.68
N GLY A 283 -8.66 25.93 6.88
CA GLY A 283 -9.99 25.42 7.23
C GLY A 283 -9.90 24.00 7.76
N VAL A 284 -10.60 23.71 8.84
CA VAL A 284 -10.74 22.35 9.39
C VAL A 284 -12.23 22.08 9.54
N ASP A 285 -12.75 21.15 8.74
CA ASP A 285 -14.18 20.77 8.74
C ASP A 285 -14.32 19.30 9.16
N LEU A 286 -15.17 19.01 10.15
CA LEU A 286 -15.56 17.66 10.54
C LEU A 286 -17.05 17.45 10.21
N THR A 287 -17.32 16.46 9.37
CA THR A 287 -18.68 16.09 8.94
C THR A 287 -18.88 14.58 9.17
N THR A 288 -20.09 14.18 9.54
CA THR A 288 -20.44 12.77 9.83
C THR A 288 -21.52 12.25 8.90
N ASP A 289 -21.79 10.95 8.99
CA ASP A 289 -22.87 10.25 8.27
C ASP A 289 -22.78 10.37 6.74
N LEU A 290 -21.57 10.39 6.21
CA LEU A 290 -21.28 10.48 4.78
C LEU A 290 -21.09 9.09 4.18
N THR A 291 -21.54 8.89 2.93
CA THR A 291 -21.04 7.79 2.11
C THR A 291 -19.58 8.05 1.72
N ALA A 292 -18.85 7.01 1.30
CA ALA A 292 -17.47 7.18 0.83
C ALA A 292 -17.37 8.21 -0.30
N GLU A 293 -18.31 8.19 -1.25
CA GLU A 293 -18.38 9.14 -2.36
C GLU A 293 -18.65 10.58 -1.88
N ALA A 294 -19.57 10.76 -0.94
CA ALA A 294 -19.88 12.08 -0.37
C ALA A 294 -18.69 12.64 0.44
N ALA A 295 -17.92 11.78 1.12
CA ALA A 295 -16.74 12.17 1.87
C ALA A 295 -15.68 12.81 0.98
N ILE A 296 -15.51 12.30 -0.23
CA ILE A 296 -14.54 12.78 -1.22
C ILE A 296 -15.13 13.69 -2.29
N ALA A 297 -16.42 14.11 -2.18
CA ALA A 297 -17.06 14.97 -3.17
C ALA A 297 -16.26 16.29 -3.34
N LEU A 298 -16.08 16.69 -4.60
CA LEU A 298 -15.38 17.93 -4.94
C LEU A 298 -16.16 19.15 -4.42
N ARG A 299 -15.42 20.08 -3.79
CA ARG A 299 -15.95 21.41 -3.47
C ARG A 299 -15.64 22.44 -4.56
N GLN A 300 -14.58 22.20 -5.34
CA GLN A 300 -14.18 23.06 -6.46
C GLN A 300 -14.22 22.25 -7.77
N PRO A 301 -15.14 22.52 -8.70
CA PRO A 301 -15.33 21.74 -9.92
C PRO A 301 -14.10 21.65 -10.84
N GLN A 302 -13.21 22.63 -10.75
CA GLN A 302 -11.99 22.74 -11.60
C GLN A 302 -10.75 22.13 -10.94
N ALA A 303 -10.80 21.76 -9.65
CA ALA A 303 -9.67 21.20 -8.95
C ALA A 303 -9.35 19.77 -9.42
N ALA A 304 -8.07 19.44 -9.47
CA ALA A 304 -7.64 18.07 -9.62
C ALA A 304 -7.89 17.31 -8.33
N ARG A 305 -8.52 16.14 -8.41
CA ARG A 305 -8.79 15.25 -7.28
C ARG A 305 -8.16 13.89 -7.49
N LEU A 306 -7.63 13.32 -6.41
CA LEU A 306 -7.14 11.96 -6.39
C LEU A 306 -7.48 11.28 -5.06
N SER A 307 -8.01 10.06 -5.11
CA SER A 307 -8.06 9.18 -3.95
C SER A 307 -6.69 8.53 -3.77
N LEU A 308 -6.02 8.85 -2.67
CA LEU A 308 -4.69 8.32 -2.32
C LEU A 308 -4.79 6.99 -1.56
N LEU A 309 -5.92 6.76 -0.91
CA LEU A 309 -6.30 5.52 -0.24
C LEU A 309 -7.82 5.38 -0.29
N THR A 310 -8.29 4.25 -0.83
CA THR A 310 -9.71 3.91 -0.87
C THR A 310 -10.02 2.94 0.26
N PRO A 311 -11.09 3.14 1.05
CA PRO A 311 -11.44 2.23 2.15
C PRO A 311 -12.02 0.91 1.62
N ASP A 312 -11.92 -0.14 2.45
CA ASP A 312 -12.37 -1.50 2.10
C ASP A 312 -13.89 -1.66 2.02
N HIS A 313 -14.66 -0.79 2.69
CA HIS A 313 -16.11 -0.92 2.84
C HIS A 313 -16.84 0.26 2.16
N ALA A 314 -17.26 0.08 0.92
CA ALA A 314 -17.96 1.13 0.17
C ALA A 314 -19.31 1.51 0.78
N ASP A 315 -20.02 0.58 1.42
CA ASP A 315 -21.38 0.76 1.97
C ASP A 315 -21.40 1.29 3.41
N ALA A 316 -20.25 1.52 4.04
CA ALA A 316 -20.17 2.07 5.37
C ALA A 316 -20.47 3.59 5.38
N LEU A 317 -20.95 4.09 6.53
CA LEU A 317 -20.99 5.54 6.77
C LEU A 317 -19.66 5.99 7.36
N TYR A 318 -19.24 7.18 6.99
CA TYR A 318 -17.95 7.76 7.35
C TYR A 318 -18.10 9.09 8.07
N ALA A 319 -17.16 9.36 8.98
CA ALA A 319 -16.87 10.69 9.49
C ALA A 319 -15.63 11.22 8.77
N ALA A 320 -15.72 12.38 8.15
CA ALA A 320 -14.66 12.98 7.34
C ALA A 320 -14.11 14.24 8.02
N ILE A 321 -12.78 14.30 8.13
CA ILE A 321 -12.02 15.48 8.50
C ILE A 321 -11.41 16.05 7.24
N ARG A 322 -11.75 17.29 6.91
CA ARG A 322 -11.18 18.05 5.79
C ARG A 322 -10.26 19.14 6.33
N VAL A 323 -9.04 19.17 5.83
CA VAL A 323 -8.09 20.23 6.13
C VAL A 323 -7.74 20.93 4.83
N SER A 324 -8.07 22.21 4.73
CA SER A 324 -7.85 23.06 3.55
C SER A 324 -6.88 24.19 3.86
N ASP A 325 -6.02 24.52 2.93
CA ASP A 325 -5.12 25.68 2.98
C ASP A 325 -5.36 26.61 1.79
N SER A 326 -4.94 27.86 1.94
CA SER A 326 -4.95 28.88 0.88
C SER A 326 -3.56 29.06 0.25
N GLY A 327 -2.78 28.02 0.18
CA GLY A 327 -1.43 28.02 -0.33
C GLY A 327 -1.34 28.01 -1.87
N PRO A 328 -0.15 27.72 -2.43
CA PRO A 328 0.07 27.75 -3.87
C PRO A 328 -0.60 26.59 -4.62
N GLY A 329 -1.20 25.64 -3.92
CA GLY A 329 -1.75 24.44 -4.52
C GLY A 329 -0.68 23.45 -5.00
N ILE A 330 -1.13 22.35 -5.61
CA ILE A 330 -0.29 21.21 -6.02
C ILE A 330 -0.65 20.85 -7.45
N LYS A 331 0.34 20.73 -8.33
CA LYS A 331 0.14 20.26 -9.70
C LYS A 331 -0.32 18.81 -9.74
N ARG A 332 -1.17 18.50 -10.71
CA ARG A 332 -1.76 17.15 -10.87
C ARG A 332 -0.74 16.03 -10.93
N GLU A 333 0.40 16.27 -11.56
CA GLU A 333 1.50 15.29 -11.71
C GLU A 333 2.12 14.83 -10.39
N HIS A 334 2.05 15.69 -9.33
CA HIS A 334 2.59 15.40 -8.01
C HIS A 334 1.60 14.64 -7.11
N LEU A 335 0.28 14.74 -7.37
CA LEU A 335 -0.74 14.17 -6.48
C LEU A 335 -0.55 12.67 -6.18
N PRO A 336 -0.23 11.79 -7.15
CA PRO A 336 -0.04 10.36 -6.88
C PRO A 336 1.13 10.04 -5.93
N ARG A 337 2.11 10.94 -5.89
CA ARG A 337 3.37 10.76 -5.16
C ARG A 337 3.38 11.37 -3.77
N LEU A 338 2.36 12.13 -3.38
CA LEU A 338 2.31 12.87 -2.11
C LEU A 338 2.46 11.99 -0.87
N THR A 339 2.08 10.72 -0.96
CA THR A 339 2.19 9.74 0.14
C THR A 339 3.44 8.85 0.04
N GLU A 340 4.30 9.07 -0.97
CA GLU A 340 5.62 8.42 -1.02
C GLU A 340 6.51 8.95 0.11
N ARG A 341 7.30 8.07 0.72
CA ARG A 341 8.23 8.44 1.80
C ARG A 341 9.31 9.40 1.27
N PHE A 342 9.57 10.48 2.02
CA PHE A 342 10.55 11.54 1.67
C PHE A 342 10.20 12.34 0.41
N TYR A 343 9.03 12.11 -0.20
CA TYR A 343 8.64 12.87 -1.37
C TYR A 343 8.30 14.31 -1.01
N ARG A 344 8.77 15.24 -1.86
CA ARG A 344 8.52 16.67 -1.73
C ARG A 344 8.36 17.28 -3.13
N VAL A 345 7.42 18.19 -3.28
CA VAL A 345 7.22 18.92 -4.53
C VAL A 345 8.39 19.90 -4.71
N GLU A 346 9.16 19.77 -5.79
CA GLU A 346 10.28 20.63 -6.10
C GLU A 346 9.78 22.07 -6.37
N GLY A 347 10.57 23.07 -5.92
CA GLY A 347 10.28 24.49 -6.17
C GLY A 347 9.30 25.14 -5.20
N GLN A 348 8.62 24.41 -4.33
CA GLN A 348 7.89 25.01 -3.22
C GLN A 348 8.89 25.49 -2.17
N LYS A 349 9.23 26.78 -2.21
CA LYS A 349 10.01 27.46 -1.16
C LYS A 349 9.15 27.52 0.11
N SER A 350 9.04 26.43 0.82
CA SER A 350 8.66 26.49 2.22
C SER A 350 9.85 27.08 2.96
N GLY A 351 9.66 28.21 3.63
CA GLY A 351 10.71 28.92 4.36
C GLY A 351 11.53 28.04 5.31
N GLU A 352 12.08 28.56 6.37
CA GLU A 352 12.97 27.87 7.33
C GLU A 352 12.40 26.55 7.92
N ARG A 353 11.09 26.27 7.79
CA ARG A 353 10.41 25.06 8.27
C ARG A 353 10.31 23.97 7.19
N LEU A 354 11.45 23.39 6.81
CA LEU A 354 11.48 22.23 5.92
C LEU A 354 10.87 21.01 6.63
N GLY A 355 9.81 20.40 6.03
CA GLY A 355 9.23 19.13 6.54
C GLY A 355 10.12 17.91 6.22
N THR A 356 9.91 16.81 6.95
CA THR A 356 10.62 15.53 6.78
C THR A 356 10.25 14.79 5.49
N GLY A 357 9.09 15.07 4.89
CA GLY A 357 8.53 14.29 3.78
C GLY A 357 7.92 12.95 4.21
N LEU A 358 7.76 12.72 5.51
CA LEU A 358 7.18 11.50 6.07
C LEU A 358 5.72 11.67 6.54
N GLY A 359 5.29 12.89 6.84
CA GLY A 359 3.98 13.15 7.44
C GLY A 359 2.80 12.56 6.68
N LEU A 360 2.72 12.74 5.35
CA LEU A 360 1.64 12.16 4.53
C LEU A 360 1.77 10.65 4.34
N ALA A 361 2.97 10.09 4.35
CA ALA A 361 3.18 8.64 4.38
C ALA A 361 2.66 8.05 5.70
N ILE A 362 2.95 8.69 6.84
CA ILE A 362 2.41 8.31 8.15
C ILE A 362 0.88 8.37 8.14
N VAL A 363 0.29 9.45 7.62
CA VAL A 363 -1.17 9.58 7.47
C VAL A 363 -1.74 8.40 6.70
N LYS A 364 -1.15 8.05 5.54
CA LYS A 364 -1.63 6.93 4.72
C LYS A 364 -1.62 5.59 5.48
N HIS A 365 -0.53 5.26 6.17
CA HIS A 365 -0.42 4.01 6.93
C HIS A 365 -1.38 3.96 8.12
N ILE A 366 -1.56 5.08 8.85
CA ILE A 366 -2.57 5.17 9.91
C ILE A 366 -3.97 4.96 9.33
N MET A 367 -4.31 5.64 8.23
CA MET A 367 -5.62 5.51 7.61
C MET A 367 -5.88 4.09 7.11
N ASN A 368 -4.86 3.41 6.54
CA ASN A 368 -4.95 2.02 6.14
C ASN A 368 -5.26 1.11 7.34
N ARG A 369 -4.53 1.25 8.45
CA ARG A 369 -4.76 0.51 9.70
C ARG A 369 -6.17 0.71 10.28
N HIS A 370 -6.76 1.89 10.07
CA HIS A 370 -8.12 2.24 10.52
C HIS A 370 -9.21 1.89 9.49
N HIS A 371 -8.87 1.23 8.38
CA HIS A 371 -9.77 0.96 7.26
C HIS A 371 -10.50 2.21 6.76
N GLY A 372 -9.84 3.35 6.88
CA GLY A 372 -10.33 4.63 6.42
C GLY A 372 -9.82 4.97 5.02
N GLY A 373 -10.14 6.17 4.55
CA GLY A 373 -9.68 6.66 3.26
C GLY A 373 -8.95 7.99 3.36
N LEU A 374 -8.16 8.28 2.33
CA LEU A 374 -7.41 9.53 2.17
C LEU A 374 -7.60 10.04 0.74
N ALA A 375 -7.98 11.29 0.60
CA ALA A 375 -8.08 11.95 -0.70
C ALA A 375 -7.47 13.34 -0.66
N VAL A 376 -7.09 13.84 -1.82
CA VAL A 376 -6.59 15.20 -2.01
C VAL A 376 -7.33 15.86 -3.16
N GLU A 377 -7.69 17.12 -2.97
CA GLU A 377 -8.22 18.04 -3.97
C GLU A 377 -7.33 19.29 -3.99
N SER A 378 -6.83 19.67 -5.16
CA SER A 378 -5.96 20.84 -5.26
C SER A 378 -6.09 21.51 -6.62
N MET A 379 -5.97 22.85 -6.58
CA MET A 379 -5.86 23.69 -7.76
C MET A 379 -4.67 24.64 -7.58
N GLU A 380 -3.82 24.71 -8.59
CA GLU A 380 -2.63 25.55 -8.58
C GLU A 380 -3.03 27.03 -8.42
N GLY A 381 -2.45 27.69 -7.42
CA GLY A 381 -2.78 29.06 -7.03
C GLY A 381 -3.94 29.23 -6.05
N GLU A 382 -4.72 28.18 -5.75
CA GLU A 382 -5.91 28.26 -4.88
C GLU A 382 -5.83 27.39 -3.62
N GLY A 383 -4.71 26.68 -3.44
CA GLY A 383 -4.46 25.84 -2.27
C GLY A 383 -4.75 24.36 -2.47
N ALA A 384 -4.73 23.63 -1.38
CA ALA A 384 -5.02 22.21 -1.33
C ALA A 384 -6.00 21.86 -0.20
N THR A 385 -6.74 20.80 -0.40
CA THR A 385 -7.63 20.22 0.61
C THR A 385 -7.32 18.73 0.73
N PHE A 386 -6.93 18.30 1.92
CA PHE A 386 -6.78 16.91 2.27
C PHE A 386 -8.01 16.43 3.03
N VAL A 387 -8.49 15.25 2.68
CA VAL A 387 -9.65 14.63 3.32
C VAL A 387 -9.27 13.27 3.84
N VAL A 388 -9.41 13.07 5.15
CA VAL A 388 -9.34 11.73 5.77
C VAL A 388 -10.73 11.37 6.27
N TYR A 389 -11.13 10.12 6.07
CA TYR A 389 -12.46 9.68 6.48
C TYR A 389 -12.41 8.29 7.10
N PHE A 390 -13.03 8.17 8.27
CA PHE A 390 -13.02 6.99 9.12
C PHE A 390 -14.40 6.33 9.11
N PRO A 391 -14.51 4.99 9.10
CA PRO A 391 -15.79 4.31 9.22
C PRO A 391 -16.40 4.60 10.60
N VAL A 392 -17.65 5.06 10.63
CA VAL A 392 -18.37 5.36 11.88
C VAL A 392 -18.79 4.05 12.55
N THR A 393 -18.49 3.91 13.81
CA THR A 393 -19.00 2.81 14.63
C THR A 393 -20.43 3.19 15.06
N ARG A 394 -21.45 2.59 14.46
CA ARG A 394 -22.78 2.68 15.04
C ARG A 394 -22.72 2.02 16.42
N ALA A 395 -22.94 2.79 17.47
CA ALA A 395 -23.22 2.22 18.78
C ALA A 395 -24.41 1.26 18.62
N ALA A 396 -24.20 -0.02 18.96
CA ALA A 396 -25.26 -1.01 19.03
C ALA A 396 -26.25 -0.56 20.13
N GLY A 397 -27.22 0.29 19.80
CA GLY A 397 -28.11 0.90 20.81
C GLY A 397 -29.15 1.87 20.27
N SER A 398 -29.59 1.76 19.00
CA SER A 398 -30.88 2.32 18.61
C SER A 398 -31.72 1.18 18.04
N VAL A 399 -32.22 0.32 18.93
CA VAL A 399 -33.34 -0.56 18.64
C VAL A 399 -34.52 0.36 18.28
N ASP A 400 -34.94 0.25 17.04
CA ASP A 400 -36.19 0.72 16.50
C ASP A 400 -37.32 0.61 17.55
N GLN A 401 -37.75 1.73 18.13
CA GLN A 401 -39.08 1.83 18.70
C GLN A 401 -40.05 1.95 17.52
N GLN A 402 -40.24 0.85 16.79
CA GLN A 402 -41.40 0.69 15.96
C GLN A 402 -42.61 0.54 16.88
N ALA A 403 -43.51 1.52 16.75
CA ALA A 403 -44.81 1.58 17.34
C ALA A 403 -45.54 0.22 17.29
N GLY A 404 -45.80 -0.34 18.48
CA GLY A 404 -46.70 -1.46 18.63
C GLY A 404 -48.11 -1.06 18.14
N PRO A 405 -48.86 -1.99 17.52
CA PRO A 405 -50.21 -1.68 17.05
C PRO A 405 -51.12 -1.38 18.24
N ALA A 406 -51.86 -0.27 18.14
CA ALA A 406 -52.91 0.13 19.07
C ALA A 406 -53.98 -0.97 19.14
N ILE A 407 -54.05 -1.66 20.27
CA ILE A 407 -55.15 -2.59 20.58
C ILE A 407 -56.38 -1.74 20.90
N GLY A 408 -57.31 -1.74 19.98
CA GLY A 408 -58.64 -1.14 20.17
C GLY A 408 -59.41 -1.89 21.26
N SER A 409 -59.72 -1.23 22.35
CA SER A 409 -60.66 -1.68 23.40
C SER A 409 -62.08 -1.44 22.93
N SER A 410 -62.71 -2.48 22.40
CA SER A 410 -64.18 -2.51 22.29
C SER A 410 -64.75 -2.94 23.65
N GLY A 411 -65.35 -2.01 24.37
CA GLY A 411 -66.13 -2.29 25.55
C GLY A 411 -67.51 -2.90 25.17
N PRO A 412 -68.09 -3.76 26.02
CA PRO A 412 -69.41 -4.34 25.76
C PRO A 412 -70.53 -3.40 26.19
N GLN A 413 -71.51 -3.18 25.31
CA GLN A 413 -72.83 -2.67 25.63
C GLN A 413 -73.58 -3.72 26.42
N ALA A 414 -74.08 -3.38 27.64
CA ALA A 414 -75.08 -4.10 28.37
C ALA A 414 -76.48 -3.52 28.09
N ALA A 415 -77.36 -4.38 27.64
CA ALA A 415 -78.78 -4.11 27.53
C ALA A 415 -79.43 -4.24 28.92
N SER A 416 -80.25 -3.33 29.27
CA SER A 416 -81.59 -3.45 29.82
C SER A 416 -82.18 -2.06 30.03
#